data_f39908082638bc229437446c7f3533cc
#
_entry.id   f39908082638bc229437446c7f3533cc
#
_cell.length_a   1.000
_cell.length_b   1.000
_cell.length_c   1.000
_cell.angle_alpha   90.00
_cell.angle_beta   90.00
_cell.angle_gamma   90.00
#
_symmetry.space_group_name_H-M   'P 1'
#
loop_
_entity.id
_entity.type
_entity.pdbx_description
1 polymer ?
#
loop_
_entity_poly.entity_id
_entity_poly.type
_entity_poly.pdbx_seq_one_letter_code
_entity_poly.pdbx_strand_id
1 'polypeptide(L)'
;TLKGMPMTTMNNLFDSTMFFGGNAPFVEELYENYLNNPTAVPDEWRDYFDRLAQMPGYVARDVAHAPVIAAFAELGKDGGFRQLAAAPAGDNKKQSAVGQLVTAYRSMGTRWADLDPLKRLPRPKIDDLELSFYGFSDADLNQTFNVGSLKGLPETAKLGDILETLKQTYCGSVGVEYMYMAEYGEKRWLQERLETIRSRPIYTAEQKKRLLERLTAAETLERYLHTRYVGQKRFSLEGGESLIVSMDEAIRVAGSKGVDEVVIGMAHRGRLNVLVNTLGKAPSMLFAEFEGKKKSDLSAGDVKYHMGFSSDVSTPGGPCHLTLAFNPSHLEIVNPVVEGSVYARQVRRGEEGKSKVLPVVIHGDSAVAGQGVNQEMLNFAQTRGYGTGGTLHIVVNNQIGFTTSDMRDYRSGHYCTDIFKMADAPIFHVNGDDPEAVALVTQLAIDFRQEFKKDVVVDIVCFRKLGHNEQDEPMVTQPLMYKKIAQHPGTRKVYGDKLVAEGVLPVEGPDKMIAEYREHLDKGELLYNPVLAGYKHPNTIDWTPFLTKGYIENCDTTVPVEELQRLSKRLTTFPDGYTLHSRVKK
;
A
#
# COMPACT_ATOMS: atom_id res chain seq x y z
N THR A 1 -23.27 0.77 -17.78
CA THR A 1 -23.68 1.65 -18.89
C THR A 1 -24.88 2.49 -18.48
N LEU A 2 -24.65 3.56 -17.74
CA LEU A 2 -25.62 4.64 -17.50
C LEU A 2 -25.20 5.85 -18.36
N LYS A 3 -25.23 5.68 -19.68
CA LYS A 3 -25.28 6.79 -20.64
C LYS A 3 -26.75 7.07 -20.90
N GLY A 4 -27.25 8.25 -20.51
CA GLY A 4 -28.50 8.80 -21.01
C GLY A 4 -29.58 9.15 -20.01
N MET A 5 -29.27 9.62 -18.80
CA MET A 5 -30.23 10.44 -18.06
C MET A 5 -30.00 11.90 -18.45
N PRO A 6 -31.02 12.61 -18.98
CA PRO A 6 -30.87 14.05 -19.18
C PRO A 6 -30.70 14.73 -17.84
N MET A 7 -29.65 15.54 -17.70
CA MET A 7 -29.49 16.43 -16.54
C MET A 7 -30.72 17.36 -16.47
N THR A 8 -31.32 17.45 -15.30
CA THR A 8 -32.43 18.39 -15.07
C THR A 8 -31.94 19.84 -15.21
N THR A 9 -32.83 20.76 -15.58
CA THR A 9 -32.51 22.20 -15.73
C THR A 9 -31.84 22.78 -14.46
N MET A 10 -32.23 22.28 -13.28
CA MET A 10 -31.61 22.65 -12.00
C MET A 10 -30.13 22.24 -11.91
N ASN A 11 -29.73 21.06 -12.39
CA ASN A 11 -28.32 20.68 -12.42
C ASN A 11 -27.48 21.61 -13.31
N ASN A 12 -28.06 22.08 -14.42
CA ASN A 12 -27.40 23.05 -15.28
C ASN A 12 -27.28 24.45 -14.63
N LEU A 13 -28.20 24.80 -13.74
CA LEU A 13 -28.13 26.02 -12.91
C LEU A 13 -27.03 25.92 -11.85
N PHE A 14 -26.84 24.77 -11.23
CA PHE A 14 -25.75 24.53 -10.26
C PHE A 14 -24.35 24.57 -10.89
N ASP A 15 -24.25 24.28 -12.17
CA ASP A 15 -22.98 24.37 -12.91
C ASP A 15 -22.61 25.81 -13.35
N SER A 16 -23.50 26.79 -13.16
CA SER A 16 -23.22 28.18 -13.46
C SER A 16 -22.60 28.91 -12.24
N THR A 17 -21.46 29.55 -12.43
CA THR A 17 -20.70 30.24 -11.36
C THR A 17 -21.44 31.39 -10.67
N MET A 18 -22.57 31.86 -11.18
CA MET A 18 -23.37 32.91 -10.56
C MET A 18 -24.26 32.42 -9.38
N PHE A 19 -24.45 31.11 -9.23
CA PHE A 19 -25.36 30.52 -8.25
C PHE A 19 -24.66 29.70 -7.16
N PHE A 20 -23.35 29.79 -7.09
CA PHE A 20 -22.57 29.13 -6.04
C PHE A 20 -22.64 29.93 -4.73
N GLY A 21 -23.11 29.32 -3.63
CA GLY A 21 -23.12 29.92 -2.31
C GLY A 21 -24.51 30.21 -1.74
N GLY A 22 -24.61 31.13 -0.80
CA GLY A 22 -25.82 31.44 -0.04
C GLY A 22 -27.05 31.93 -0.83
N ASN A 23 -26.93 32.18 -2.14
CA ASN A 23 -28.04 32.63 -2.99
C ASN A 23 -28.80 31.50 -3.69
N ALA A 24 -28.28 30.27 -3.65
CA ALA A 24 -28.91 29.13 -4.34
C ALA A 24 -30.36 28.88 -3.87
N PRO A 25 -30.70 28.87 -2.56
CA PRO A 25 -32.06 28.68 -2.10
C PRO A 25 -33.04 29.78 -2.56
N PHE A 26 -32.58 31.02 -2.66
CA PHE A 26 -33.36 32.14 -3.12
C PHE A 26 -33.72 32.03 -4.62
N VAL A 27 -32.74 31.62 -5.44
CA VAL A 27 -32.97 31.42 -6.88
C VAL A 27 -33.84 30.19 -7.14
N GLU A 28 -33.68 29.14 -6.32
CA GLU A 28 -34.54 27.95 -6.36
C GLU A 28 -36.02 28.33 -6.06
N GLU A 29 -36.25 29.14 -5.03
CA GLU A 29 -37.61 29.64 -4.71
C GLU A 29 -38.21 30.47 -5.84
N LEU A 30 -37.42 31.34 -6.48
CA LEU A 30 -37.86 32.12 -7.63
C LEU A 30 -38.18 31.23 -8.83
N TYR A 31 -37.37 30.21 -9.10
CA TYR A 31 -37.62 29.26 -10.18
C TYR A 31 -38.85 28.40 -9.95
N GLU A 32 -39.08 27.95 -8.74
CA GLU A 32 -40.30 27.25 -8.35
C GLU A 32 -41.57 28.13 -8.56
N ASN A 33 -41.46 29.41 -8.19
CA ASN A 33 -42.56 30.36 -8.41
C ASN A 33 -42.81 30.60 -9.92
N TYR A 34 -41.75 30.69 -10.73
CA TYR A 34 -41.81 30.80 -12.17
C TYR A 34 -42.48 29.58 -12.83
N LEU A 35 -42.12 28.37 -12.41
CA LEU A 35 -42.71 27.13 -12.93
C LEU A 35 -44.21 27.04 -12.62
N ASN A 36 -44.63 27.54 -11.47
CA ASN A 36 -46.06 27.57 -11.08
C ASN A 36 -46.83 28.69 -11.77
N ASN A 37 -46.22 29.87 -11.89
CA ASN A 37 -46.80 31.04 -12.54
C ASN A 37 -45.70 32.02 -13.00
N PRO A 38 -45.36 32.06 -14.30
CA PRO A 38 -44.29 32.92 -14.80
C PRO A 38 -44.48 34.42 -14.48
N THR A 39 -45.71 34.86 -14.24
CA THR A 39 -45.97 36.28 -13.90
C THR A 39 -45.83 36.61 -12.42
N ALA A 40 -45.56 35.60 -11.59
CA ALA A 40 -45.36 35.76 -10.14
C ALA A 40 -43.93 36.15 -9.76
N VAL A 41 -43.00 36.17 -10.71
CA VAL A 41 -41.60 36.56 -10.52
C VAL A 41 -41.33 37.92 -11.19
N PRO A 42 -40.35 38.71 -10.67
CA PRO A 42 -39.91 39.94 -11.31
C PRO A 42 -39.50 39.75 -12.80
N ASP A 43 -39.76 40.76 -13.62
CA ASP A 43 -39.56 40.70 -15.07
C ASP A 43 -38.12 40.27 -15.46
N GLU A 44 -37.11 40.75 -14.72
CA GLU A 44 -35.69 40.39 -14.93
C GLU A 44 -35.43 38.90 -14.75
N TRP A 45 -36.06 38.28 -13.77
CA TRP A 45 -35.94 36.83 -13.49
C TRP A 45 -36.78 36.01 -14.48
N ARG A 46 -37.93 36.51 -14.89
CA ARG A 46 -38.73 35.86 -15.94
C ARG A 46 -37.97 35.79 -17.25
N ASP A 47 -37.38 36.92 -17.69
CA ASP A 47 -36.58 36.98 -18.92
C ASP A 47 -35.32 36.07 -18.84
N TYR A 48 -34.81 35.88 -17.64
CA TYR A 48 -33.70 34.97 -17.41
C TYR A 48 -34.12 33.50 -17.55
N PHE A 49 -35.22 33.10 -16.91
CA PHE A 49 -35.75 31.74 -16.99
C PHE A 49 -36.29 31.38 -18.37
N ASP A 50 -36.89 32.33 -19.07
CA ASP A 50 -37.31 32.16 -20.47
C ASP A 50 -36.13 31.92 -21.43
N ARG A 51 -34.99 32.56 -21.19
CA ARG A 51 -33.74 32.28 -21.93
C ARG A 51 -33.15 30.94 -21.62
N LEU A 52 -33.22 30.49 -20.36
CA LEU A 52 -32.81 29.16 -19.95
C LEU A 52 -33.60 28.06 -20.66
N ALA A 53 -34.89 28.26 -20.84
CA ALA A 53 -35.77 27.34 -21.58
C ALA A 53 -35.41 27.18 -23.07
N GLN A 54 -34.62 28.09 -23.63
CA GLN A 54 -34.16 28.06 -25.04
C GLN A 54 -32.75 27.49 -25.21
N MET A 55 -32.05 27.13 -24.14
CA MET A 55 -30.69 26.58 -24.21
C MET A 55 -30.67 25.12 -24.69
N PRO A 56 -29.64 24.70 -25.45
CA PRO A 56 -29.48 23.31 -25.85
C PRO A 56 -29.33 22.41 -24.59
N GLY A 57 -30.23 21.45 -24.45
CA GLY A 57 -30.24 20.53 -23.30
C GLY A 57 -31.34 20.81 -22.27
N TYR A 58 -32.14 21.89 -22.47
CA TYR A 58 -33.32 22.12 -21.62
C TYR A 58 -34.36 21.01 -21.79
N VAL A 59 -34.81 20.45 -20.69
CA VAL A 59 -35.85 19.40 -20.65
C VAL A 59 -37.20 20.07 -20.41
N ALA A 60 -38.06 20.08 -21.42
CA ALA A 60 -39.40 20.71 -21.42
C ALA A 60 -40.43 20.08 -20.41
N ARG A 61 -39.94 19.40 -19.38
CA ARG A 61 -40.77 18.71 -18.36
C ARG A 61 -40.31 19.02 -16.93
N ASP A 62 -39.69 20.15 -16.71
CA ASP A 62 -39.41 20.56 -15.33
C ASP A 62 -40.72 20.97 -14.66
N VAL A 63 -40.95 20.47 -13.45
CA VAL A 63 -42.18 20.69 -12.68
C VAL A 63 -41.82 21.24 -11.31
N ALA A 64 -42.66 22.14 -10.80
CA ALA A 64 -42.47 22.68 -9.48
C ALA A 64 -42.44 21.57 -8.42
N HIS A 65 -41.45 21.62 -7.53
CA HIS A 65 -41.29 20.63 -6.45
C HIS A 65 -42.25 20.83 -5.29
N ALA A 66 -42.75 22.05 -5.07
CA ALA A 66 -43.65 22.38 -3.97
C ALA A 66 -44.91 21.49 -3.90
N PRO A 67 -45.61 21.15 -5.00
CA PRO A 67 -46.73 20.21 -4.97
C PRO A 67 -46.32 18.78 -4.61
N VAL A 68 -45.13 18.37 -5.05
CA VAL A 68 -44.59 17.03 -4.73
C VAL A 68 -44.20 16.95 -3.26
N ILE A 69 -43.57 17.97 -2.72
CA ILE A 69 -43.21 18.08 -1.29
C ILE A 69 -44.51 18.09 -0.43
N ALA A 70 -45.52 18.83 -0.84
CA ALA A 70 -46.82 18.86 -0.16
C ALA A 70 -47.51 17.50 -0.20
N ALA A 71 -47.51 16.80 -1.34
CA ALA A 71 -48.03 15.44 -1.46
C ALA A 71 -47.30 14.43 -0.56
N PHE A 72 -45.98 14.52 -0.45
CA PHE A 72 -45.21 13.70 0.49
C PHE A 72 -45.48 14.07 1.95
N ALA A 73 -45.67 15.35 2.25
CA ALA A 73 -46.04 15.80 3.59
C ALA A 73 -47.45 15.34 4.01
N GLU A 74 -48.42 15.31 3.10
CA GLU A 74 -49.75 14.74 3.34
C GLU A 74 -49.69 13.22 3.48
N LEU A 75 -48.96 12.52 2.60
CA LEU A 75 -48.70 11.08 2.74
C LEU A 75 -48.03 10.73 4.07
N GLY A 76 -47.19 11.62 4.59
CA GLY A 76 -46.60 11.48 5.92
C GLY A 76 -47.59 11.70 7.07
N LYS A 77 -48.62 12.55 6.88
CA LYS A 77 -49.67 12.81 7.89
C LYS A 77 -50.72 11.68 7.96
N ASP A 78 -51.05 11.08 6.83
CA ASP A 78 -52.05 10.01 6.75
C ASP A 78 -51.53 8.61 7.10
N GLY A 79 -50.27 8.49 7.57
CA GLY A 79 -49.66 7.19 7.89
C GLY A 79 -49.55 6.25 6.68
N GLY A 80 -49.65 6.79 5.46
CA GLY A 80 -49.80 6.07 4.19
C GLY A 80 -48.52 5.44 3.61
N PHE A 81 -47.46 5.28 4.38
CA PHE A 81 -46.56 4.17 4.13
C PHE A 81 -47.32 2.91 4.51
N ARG A 82 -47.96 2.24 3.53
CA ARG A 82 -48.38 0.87 3.69
C ARG A 82 -47.34 0.17 4.52
N GLN A 83 -47.67 -0.25 5.72
CA GLN A 83 -46.99 -1.32 6.42
C GLN A 83 -46.89 -2.48 5.44
N LEU A 84 -45.78 -2.59 4.73
CA LEU A 84 -45.25 -3.89 4.35
C LEU A 84 -45.29 -4.65 5.67
N ALA A 85 -46.06 -5.72 5.74
CA ALA A 85 -46.41 -6.48 6.94
C ALA A 85 -45.22 -6.43 7.90
N ALA A 86 -45.39 -5.76 9.03
CA ALA A 86 -44.31 -5.57 9.99
C ALA A 86 -43.93 -6.96 10.47
N ALA A 87 -42.77 -7.41 10.03
CA ALA A 87 -42.02 -8.38 10.80
C ALA A 87 -41.96 -7.84 12.25
N PRO A 88 -42.07 -8.69 13.28
CA PRO A 88 -42.14 -8.23 14.66
C PRO A 88 -41.05 -7.19 14.91
N ALA A 89 -41.40 -6.05 15.49
CA ALA A 89 -40.52 -4.87 15.63
C ALA A 89 -39.17 -5.18 16.33
N GLY A 90 -39.07 -6.31 17.03
CA GLY A 90 -37.85 -6.84 17.63
C GLY A 90 -36.86 -7.41 16.60
N ASP A 91 -37.36 -8.13 15.58
CA ASP A 91 -36.46 -8.78 14.58
C ASP A 91 -35.84 -7.76 13.62
N ASN A 92 -36.56 -6.70 13.25
CA ASN A 92 -36.03 -5.64 12.41
C ASN A 92 -34.91 -4.84 13.09
N LYS A 93 -34.97 -4.61 14.40
CA LYS A 93 -33.95 -3.91 15.16
C LYS A 93 -32.67 -4.75 15.26
N LYS A 94 -32.80 -6.04 15.57
CA LYS A 94 -31.66 -6.96 15.62
C LYS A 94 -31.03 -7.19 14.24
N GLN A 95 -31.84 -7.29 13.19
CA GLN A 95 -31.33 -7.40 11.81
C GLN A 95 -30.52 -6.16 11.41
N SER A 96 -30.96 -4.96 11.74
CA SER A 96 -30.19 -3.73 11.51
C SER A 96 -28.89 -3.72 12.31
N ALA A 97 -28.92 -4.21 13.55
CA ALA A 97 -27.75 -4.33 14.42
C ALA A 97 -26.66 -5.25 13.85
N VAL A 98 -27.04 -6.34 13.14
CA VAL A 98 -26.07 -7.18 12.40
C VAL A 98 -25.33 -6.37 11.35
N GLY A 99 -26.00 -5.54 10.57
CA GLY A 99 -25.36 -4.66 9.57
C GLY A 99 -24.38 -3.65 10.19
N GLN A 100 -24.75 -3.10 11.35
CA GLN A 100 -23.88 -2.21 12.12
C GLN A 100 -22.65 -2.95 12.66
N LEU A 101 -22.82 -4.16 13.20
CA LEU A 101 -21.72 -5.01 13.67
C LEU A 101 -20.73 -5.33 12.54
N VAL A 102 -21.21 -5.72 11.34
CA VAL A 102 -20.38 -5.95 10.16
C VAL A 102 -19.56 -4.71 9.82
N THR A 103 -20.20 -3.53 9.83
CA THR A 103 -19.53 -2.26 9.54
C THR A 103 -18.49 -1.91 10.60
N ALA A 104 -18.77 -2.18 11.87
CA ALA A 104 -17.83 -1.96 12.97
C ALA A 104 -16.57 -2.81 12.82
N TYR A 105 -16.72 -4.11 12.52
CA TYR A 105 -15.55 -4.97 12.30
C TYR A 105 -14.72 -4.54 11.09
N ARG A 106 -15.35 -4.12 9.99
CA ARG A 106 -14.65 -3.57 8.81
C ARG A 106 -13.88 -2.29 9.10
N SER A 107 -14.39 -1.46 10.01
CA SER A 107 -13.81 -0.15 10.33
C SER A 107 -12.81 -0.20 11.49
N MET A 108 -13.07 -1.05 12.50
CA MET A 108 -12.35 -1.03 13.77
C MET A 108 -11.65 -2.36 14.09
N GLY A 109 -11.92 -3.42 13.32
CA GLY A 109 -11.37 -4.76 13.59
C GLY A 109 -9.85 -4.78 13.66
N THR A 110 -9.18 -3.98 12.81
CA THR A 110 -7.71 -3.86 12.82
C THR A 110 -7.15 -3.44 14.18
N ARG A 111 -7.87 -2.64 14.97
CA ARG A 111 -7.45 -2.21 16.31
C ARG A 111 -7.44 -3.38 17.33
N TRP A 112 -8.16 -4.44 17.05
CA TRP A 112 -8.24 -5.64 17.87
C TRP A 112 -7.48 -6.83 17.26
N ALA A 113 -6.84 -6.66 16.11
CA ALA A 113 -6.05 -7.69 15.44
C ALA A 113 -4.80 -8.06 16.25
N ASP A 114 -4.33 -9.30 16.09
CA ASP A 114 -3.14 -9.85 16.78
C ASP A 114 -1.88 -9.53 15.97
N LEU A 115 -1.51 -8.26 15.95
CA LEU A 115 -0.44 -7.77 15.08
C LEU A 115 0.94 -7.77 15.74
N ASP A 116 1.03 -7.58 17.09
CA ASP A 116 2.31 -7.44 17.78
C ASP A 116 2.91 -8.81 18.15
N PRO A 117 4.01 -9.27 17.50
CA PRO A 117 4.66 -10.54 17.84
C PRO A 117 5.18 -10.58 19.29
N LEU A 118 5.50 -9.43 19.86
CA LEU A 118 6.00 -9.33 21.24
C LEU A 118 4.87 -9.23 22.28
N LYS A 119 3.64 -9.01 21.86
CA LYS A 119 2.48 -8.83 22.76
C LYS A 119 2.79 -7.86 23.90
N ARG A 120 3.32 -6.69 23.54
CA ARG A 120 3.80 -5.70 24.52
C ARG A 120 2.66 -5.05 25.30
N LEU A 121 1.55 -4.82 24.63
CA LEU A 121 0.36 -4.17 25.19
C LEU A 121 -0.83 -5.13 25.14
N PRO A 122 -1.73 -5.09 26.15
CA PRO A 122 -2.99 -5.79 26.07
C PRO A 122 -3.83 -5.21 24.93
N ARG A 123 -4.66 -6.04 24.29
CA ARG A 123 -5.61 -5.58 23.28
C ARG A 123 -6.60 -4.59 23.92
N PRO A 124 -6.87 -3.45 23.28
CA PRO A 124 -7.83 -2.49 23.82
C PRO A 124 -9.23 -3.07 23.84
N LYS A 125 -10.03 -2.72 24.84
CA LYS A 125 -11.46 -2.94 24.77
C LYS A 125 -12.06 -1.97 23.75
N ILE A 126 -12.85 -2.48 22.80
CA ILE A 126 -13.53 -1.70 21.78
C ILE A 126 -15.01 -2.07 21.87
N ASP A 127 -15.81 -1.18 22.44
CA ASP A 127 -17.21 -1.47 22.71
C ASP A 127 -18.00 -1.74 21.42
N ASP A 128 -17.64 -1.09 20.30
CA ASP A 128 -18.24 -1.29 18.97
C ASP A 128 -18.03 -2.72 18.41
N LEU A 129 -17.11 -3.51 18.95
CA LEU A 129 -16.90 -4.91 18.55
C LEU A 129 -17.61 -5.90 19.47
N GLU A 130 -18.24 -5.41 20.54
CA GLU A 130 -18.95 -6.25 21.51
C GLU A 130 -20.42 -6.43 21.13
N LEU A 131 -20.93 -7.67 21.21
CA LEU A 131 -22.34 -7.99 20.91
C LEU A 131 -23.31 -7.21 21.79
N SER A 132 -22.97 -7.01 23.07
CA SER A 132 -23.78 -6.28 24.03
C SER A 132 -24.03 -4.82 23.65
N PHE A 133 -23.09 -4.19 22.92
CA PHE A 133 -23.24 -2.83 22.41
C PHE A 133 -24.45 -2.69 21.46
N TYR A 134 -24.76 -3.76 20.74
CA TYR A 134 -25.88 -3.84 19.79
C TYR A 134 -27.12 -4.47 20.39
N GLY A 135 -27.13 -4.74 21.71
CA GLY A 135 -28.24 -5.37 22.40
C GLY A 135 -28.41 -6.86 22.14
N PHE A 136 -27.33 -7.52 21.68
CA PHE A 136 -27.27 -8.98 21.60
C PHE A 136 -26.74 -9.58 22.91
N SER A 137 -27.15 -10.82 23.16
CA SER A 137 -26.67 -11.67 24.24
C SER A 137 -26.21 -13.02 23.70
N ASP A 138 -25.60 -13.85 24.54
CA ASP A 138 -25.18 -15.20 24.15
C ASP A 138 -26.36 -16.07 23.68
N ALA A 139 -27.58 -15.81 24.14
CA ALA A 139 -28.78 -16.50 23.69
C ALA A 139 -29.10 -16.23 22.21
N ASP A 140 -28.62 -15.12 21.66
CA ASP A 140 -28.84 -14.74 20.25
C ASP A 140 -27.87 -15.42 19.29
N LEU A 141 -26.77 -16.01 19.76
CA LEU A 141 -25.74 -16.62 18.91
C LEU A 141 -26.27 -17.68 17.96
N ASN A 142 -27.33 -18.39 18.34
CA ASN A 142 -27.97 -19.41 17.53
C ASN A 142 -29.10 -18.89 16.66
N GLN A 143 -29.48 -17.60 16.77
CA GLN A 143 -30.50 -16.99 15.90
C GLN A 143 -29.91 -16.72 14.52
N THR A 144 -30.73 -16.92 13.49
CA THR A 144 -30.37 -16.74 12.08
C THR A 144 -30.74 -15.32 11.62
N PHE A 145 -29.80 -14.66 10.94
CA PHE A 145 -29.95 -13.33 10.37
C PHE A 145 -29.50 -13.30 8.92
N ASN A 146 -30.02 -12.34 8.15
CA ASN A 146 -29.47 -12.04 6.84
C ASN A 146 -28.08 -11.41 7.01
N VAL A 147 -27.08 -11.95 6.28
CA VAL A 147 -25.67 -11.50 6.39
C VAL A 147 -25.42 -10.16 5.70
N GLY A 148 -26.37 -9.65 4.93
CA GLY A 148 -26.27 -8.38 4.20
C GLY A 148 -25.16 -8.41 3.15
N SER A 149 -24.22 -7.51 3.32
CA SER A 149 -23.09 -7.38 2.38
C SER A 149 -21.88 -8.25 2.74
N LEU A 150 -21.89 -8.98 3.86
CA LEU A 150 -20.80 -9.86 4.28
C LEU A 150 -20.63 -11.03 3.30
N LYS A 151 -19.40 -11.36 2.95
CA LYS A 151 -19.05 -12.43 2.04
C LYS A 151 -18.57 -13.69 2.78
N GLY A 152 -18.48 -14.82 2.08
CA GLY A 152 -17.98 -16.07 2.64
C GLY A 152 -18.99 -16.84 3.51
N LEU A 153 -20.25 -16.40 3.56
CA LEU A 153 -21.38 -17.06 4.22
C LEU A 153 -22.59 -17.15 3.27
N PRO A 154 -23.55 -18.08 3.50
CA PRO A 154 -24.86 -18.06 2.84
C PRO A 154 -25.61 -16.77 3.12
N GLU A 155 -26.66 -16.47 2.34
CA GLU A 155 -27.51 -15.26 2.49
C GLU A 155 -28.03 -15.06 3.92
N THR A 156 -28.28 -16.16 4.62
CA THR A 156 -28.64 -16.17 6.04
C THR A 156 -27.71 -17.09 6.81
N ALA A 157 -27.28 -16.65 8.00
CA ALA A 157 -26.39 -17.42 8.87
C ALA A 157 -26.70 -17.15 10.35
N LYS A 158 -26.26 -18.02 11.24
CA LYS A 158 -26.32 -17.78 12.67
C LYS A 158 -25.44 -16.60 13.08
N LEU A 159 -25.87 -15.83 14.08
CA LEU A 159 -25.07 -14.70 14.61
C LEU A 159 -23.68 -15.14 15.03
N GLY A 160 -23.55 -16.34 15.63
CA GLY A 160 -22.26 -16.91 16.00
C GLY A 160 -21.32 -17.12 14.81
N ASP A 161 -21.83 -17.62 13.67
CA ASP A 161 -21.05 -17.84 12.45
C ASP A 161 -20.65 -16.50 11.81
N ILE A 162 -21.55 -15.50 11.84
CA ILE A 162 -21.27 -14.14 11.38
C ILE A 162 -20.14 -13.53 12.19
N LEU A 163 -20.25 -13.59 13.54
CA LEU A 163 -19.25 -13.05 14.46
C LEU A 163 -17.88 -13.73 14.27
N GLU A 164 -17.87 -15.06 14.18
CA GLU A 164 -16.62 -15.81 13.97
C GLU A 164 -15.97 -15.46 12.63
N THR A 165 -16.76 -15.34 11.55
CA THR A 165 -16.27 -14.91 10.25
C THR A 165 -15.63 -13.51 10.32
N LEU A 166 -16.30 -12.57 10.99
CA LEU A 166 -15.78 -11.21 11.19
C LEU A 166 -14.47 -11.20 11.99
N LYS A 167 -14.43 -11.94 13.11
CA LYS A 167 -13.22 -12.05 13.95
C LYS A 167 -12.06 -12.67 13.17
N GLN A 168 -12.30 -13.75 12.44
CA GLN A 168 -11.27 -14.42 11.64
C GLN A 168 -10.74 -13.49 10.53
N THR A 169 -11.62 -12.73 9.89
CA THR A 169 -11.24 -11.86 8.77
C THR A 169 -10.47 -10.62 9.23
N TYR A 170 -10.91 -9.96 10.30
CA TYR A 170 -10.45 -8.62 10.64
C TYR A 170 -9.63 -8.52 11.94
N CYS A 171 -9.59 -9.59 12.75
CA CYS A 171 -8.99 -9.58 14.07
C CYS A 171 -7.94 -10.67 14.31
N GLY A 172 -7.54 -11.38 13.24
CA GLY A 172 -6.47 -12.37 13.27
C GLY A 172 -5.08 -11.72 13.18
N SER A 173 -4.14 -12.42 12.53
CA SER A 173 -2.80 -11.89 12.22
C SER A 173 -2.79 -10.83 11.12
N VAL A 174 -3.95 -10.53 10.54
CA VAL A 174 -4.17 -9.49 9.53
C VAL A 174 -5.19 -8.48 10.03
N GLY A 175 -4.85 -7.20 9.93
CA GLY A 175 -5.75 -6.07 10.10
C GLY A 175 -5.77 -5.24 8.80
N VAL A 176 -6.92 -4.70 8.43
CA VAL A 176 -7.04 -3.96 7.17
C VAL A 176 -7.76 -2.64 7.38
N GLU A 177 -7.19 -1.57 6.87
CA GLU A 177 -7.83 -0.26 6.85
C GLU A 177 -8.15 0.13 5.39
N TYR A 178 -9.44 0.27 5.07
CA TYR A 178 -9.90 0.61 3.72
C TYR A 178 -11.27 1.31 3.70
N MET A 179 -11.95 1.38 4.84
CA MET A 179 -13.32 1.92 4.89
C MET A 179 -13.39 3.42 4.60
N TYR A 180 -12.27 4.14 4.74
CA TYR A 180 -12.15 5.57 4.39
C TYR A 180 -12.04 5.83 2.89
N MET A 181 -11.70 4.83 2.08
CA MET A 181 -11.54 4.98 0.63
C MET A 181 -12.82 5.51 0.00
N ALA A 182 -12.69 6.40 -0.99
CA ALA A 182 -13.84 7.04 -1.65
C ALA A 182 -14.59 6.06 -2.57
N GLU A 183 -13.84 5.26 -3.37
CA GLU A 183 -14.42 4.43 -4.41
C GLU A 183 -15.08 3.16 -3.86
N TYR A 184 -16.39 3.04 -4.07
CA TYR A 184 -17.17 1.90 -3.60
C TYR A 184 -16.71 0.57 -4.22
N GLY A 185 -16.36 0.57 -5.52
CA GLY A 185 -15.89 -0.63 -6.23
C GLY A 185 -14.63 -1.23 -5.61
N GLU A 186 -13.68 -0.38 -5.23
CA GLU A 186 -12.43 -0.78 -4.59
C GLU A 186 -12.68 -1.42 -3.21
N LYS A 187 -13.55 -0.80 -2.40
CA LYS A 187 -13.96 -1.37 -1.09
C LYS A 187 -14.61 -2.74 -1.24
N ARG A 188 -15.51 -2.89 -2.21
CA ARG A 188 -16.18 -4.18 -2.48
C ARG A 188 -15.20 -5.25 -2.94
N TRP A 189 -14.25 -4.88 -3.78
CA TRP A 189 -13.20 -5.77 -4.25
C TRP A 189 -12.36 -6.35 -3.10
N LEU A 190 -12.00 -5.49 -2.12
CA LEU A 190 -11.28 -5.90 -0.90
C LEU A 190 -12.14 -6.80 -0.02
N GLN A 191 -13.39 -6.40 0.26
CA GLN A 191 -14.32 -7.17 1.08
C GLN A 191 -14.50 -8.59 0.53
N GLU A 192 -14.73 -8.73 -0.77
CA GLU A 192 -14.95 -10.02 -1.39
C GLU A 192 -13.75 -10.95 -1.22
N ARG A 193 -12.51 -10.43 -1.41
CA ARG A 193 -11.30 -11.23 -1.31
C ARG A 193 -10.93 -11.59 0.12
N LEU A 194 -11.08 -10.67 1.06
CA LEU A 194 -10.75 -10.89 2.47
C LEU A 194 -11.77 -11.80 3.17
N GLU A 195 -13.07 -11.49 3.00
CA GLU A 195 -14.14 -12.17 3.72
C GLU A 195 -14.39 -13.58 3.22
N THR A 196 -14.26 -13.84 1.91
CA THR A 196 -14.45 -15.18 1.34
C THR A 196 -13.46 -16.19 1.91
N ILE A 197 -12.22 -15.79 2.11
CA ILE A 197 -11.15 -16.65 2.67
C ILE A 197 -10.90 -16.37 4.16
N ARG A 198 -11.65 -15.44 4.77
CA ARG A 198 -11.50 -15.02 6.17
C ARG A 198 -10.08 -14.60 6.52
N SER A 199 -9.40 -13.92 5.59
CA SER A 199 -7.97 -13.55 5.68
C SER A 199 -7.04 -14.72 6.05
N ARG A 200 -7.41 -15.96 5.71
CA ARG A 200 -6.65 -17.19 5.97
C ARG A 200 -6.31 -17.88 4.66
N PRO A 201 -5.05 -17.83 4.23
CA PRO A 201 -4.64 -18.47 2.99
C PRO A 201 -4.60 -20.00 3.14
N ILE A 202 -4.82 -20.69 2.03
CA ILE A 202 -4.60 -22.13 1.92
C ILE A 202 -3.37 -22.32 1.03
N TYR A 203 -2.24 -22.65 1.63
CA TYR A 203 -0.99 -22.94 0.91
C TYR A 203 -0.70 -24.43 0.85
N THR A 204 -0.12 -24.87 -0.27
CA THR A 204 0.41 -26.23 -0.40
C THR A 204 1.65 -26.43 0.48
N ALA A 205 2.03 -27.68 0.71
CA ALA A 205 3.26 -27.99 1.46
C ALA A 205 4.51 -27.36 0.84
N GLU A 206 4.59 -27.33 -0.49
CA GLU A 206 5.70 -26.72 -1.25
C GLU A 206 5.74 -25.21 -1.04
N GLN A 207 4.59 -24.54 -1.09
CA GLN A 207 4.50 -23.10 -0.83
C GLN A 207 4.93 -22.77 0.61
N LYS A 208 4.45 -23.54 1.60
CA LYS A 208 4.84 -23.38 3.00
C LYS A 208 6.34 -23.58 3.20
N LYS A 209 6.94 -24.62 2.57
CA LYS A 209 8.39 -24.83 2.59
C LYS A 209 9.15 -23.66 2.00
N ARG A 210 8.70 -23.10 0.87
CA ARG A 210 9.30 -21.92 0.25
C ARG A 210 9.30 -20.72 1.20
N LEU A 211 8.20 -20.47 1.92
CA LEU A 211 8.16 -19.39 2.91
C LEU A 211 9.24 -19.59 4.01
N LEU A 212 9.38 -20.84 4.50
CA LEU A 212 10.42 -21.16 5.48
C LEU A 212 11.83 -21.03 4.89
N GLU A 213 12.06 -21.38 3.63
CA GLU A 213 13.31 -21.16 2.91
C GLU A 213 13.70 -19.68 2.90
N ARG A 214 12.74 -18.79 2.62
CA ARG A 214 12.99 -17.33 2.63
C ARG A 214 13.35 -16.82 4.03
N LEU A 215 12.63 -17.27 5.07
CA LEU A 215 12.95 -16.94 6.45
C LEU A 215 14.30 -17.49 6.88
N THR A 216 14.62 -18.73 6.48
CA THR A 216 15.90 -19.38 6.78
C THR A 216 17.05 -18.62 6.13
N ALA A 217 16.90 -18.25 4.87
CA ALA A 217 17.90 -17.46 4.15
C ALA A 217 18.14 -16.10 4.83
N ALA A 218 17.06 -15.41 5.21
CA ALA A 218 17.13 -14.11 5.87
C ALA A 218 17.84 -14.19 7.22
N GLU A 219 17.40 -15.06 8.12
CA GLU A 219 17.97 -15.19 9.47
C GLU A 219 19.40 -15.71 9.44
N THR A 220 19.68 -16.72 8.61
CA THR A 220 21.02 -17.34 8.56
C THR A 220 22.06 -16.38 8.02
N LEU A 221 21.73 -15.57 7.00
CA LEU A 221 22.63 -14.51 6.50
C LEU A 221 22.97 -13.50 7.61
N GLU A 222 21.96 -13.01 8.35
CA GLU A 222 22.20 -12.04 9.44
C GLU A 222 23.09 -12.62 10.54
N ARG A 223 22.83 -13.85 10.96
CA ARG A 223 23.65 -14.55 11.97
C ARG A 223 25.07 -14.80 11.46
N TYR A 224 25.22 -15.17 10.18
CA TYR A 224 26.53 -15.37 9.56
C TYR A 224 27.36 -14.09 9.56
N LEU A 225 26.76 -12.98 9.15
CA LEU A 225 27.40 -11.66 9.15
C LEU A 225 27.74 -11.20 10.57
N HIS A 226 26.86 -11.49 11.54
CA HIS A 226 27.07 -11.14 12.95
C HIS A 226 28.31 -11.84 13.54
N THR A 227 28.48 -13.13 13.25
CA THR A 227 29.59 -13.92 13.79
C THR A 227 30.91 -13.65 13.07
N ARG A 228 30.86 -13.40 11.75
CA ARG A 228 32.07 -13.22 10.94
C ARG A 228 32.60 -11.78 10.97
N TYR A 229 31.72 -10.79 11.06
CA TYR A 229 32.07 -9.36 10.98
C TYR A 229 31.56 -8.61 12.21
N VAL A 230 32.08 -8.99 13.37
CA VAL A 230 31.66 -8.46 14.67
C VAL A 230 31.79 -6.93 14.71
N GLY A 231 30.75 -6.25 15.20
CA GLY A 231 30.72 -4.79 15.43
C GLY A 231 30.70 -3.94 14.16
N GLN A 232 30.70 -4.54 12.96
CA GLN A 232 30.54 -3.76 11.72
C GLN A 232 29.09 -3.41 11.49
N LYS A 233 28.80 -2.13 11.21
CA LYS A 233 27.46 -1.63 10.90
C LYS A 233 26.89 -2.31 9.65
N ARG A 234 25.72 -2.91 9.77
CA ARG A 234 24.98 -3.56 8.70
C ARG A 234 23.46 -3.31 8.76
N PHE A 235 22.97 -2.75 9.86
CA PHE A 235 21.53 -2.52 10.12
C PHE A 235 20.72 -3.80 9.94
N SER A 236 20.94 -4.75 10.82
CA SER A 236 20.37 -6.10 10.79
C SER A 236 18.86 -6.13 10.62
N LEU A 237 18.39 -7.08 9.80
CA LEU A 237 16.96 -7.37 9.61
C LEU A 237 16.40 -8.29 10.72
N GLU A 238 17.21 -8.82 11.61
CA GLU A 238 16.74 -9.78 12.61
C GLU A 238 15.55 -9.26 13.41
N GLY A 239 14.48 -10.05 13.42
CA GLY A 239 13.16 -9.72 13.95
C GLY A 239 12.16 -9.21 12.88
N GLY A 240 12.62 -8.91 11.67
CA GLY A 240 11.81 -8.48 10.53
C GLY A 240 12.03 -9.35 9.27
N GLU A 241 12.43 -10.61 9.44
CA GLU A 241 12.81 -11.53 8.35
C GLU A 241 11.69 -11.72 7.31
N SER A 242 10.43 -11.55 7.71
CA SER A 242 9.27 -11.63 6.83
C SER A 242 9.23 -10.56 5.72
N LEU A 243 10.09 -9.52 5.79
CA LEU A 243 10.34 -8.64 4.65
C LEU A 243 10.80 -9.43 3.42
N ILE A 244 11.68 -10.43 3.59
CA ILE A 244 12.18 -11.24 2.47
C ILE A 244 11.09 -12.13 1.88
N VAL A 245 10.17 -12.61 2.72
CA VAL A 245 8.95 -13.31 2.27
C VAL A 245 8.07 -12.37 1.43
N SER A 246 7.81 -11.17 1.92
CA SER A 246 7.00 -10.17 1.21
C SER A 246 7.63 -9.78 -0.12
N MET A 247 8.95 -9.53 -0.19
CA MET A 247 9.64 -9.19 -1.42
C MET A 247 9.64 -10.32 -2.45
N ASP A 248 9.87 -11.57 -2.01
CA ASP A 248 9.80 -12.74 -2.88
C ASP A 248 8.40 -12.91 -3.48
N GLU A 249 7.37 -12.77 -2.65
CA GLU A 249 5.97 -12.90 -3.09
C GLU A 249 5.56 -11.71 -4.00
N ALA A 250 5.96 -10.48 -3.67
CA ALA A 250 5.66 -9.30 -4.49
C ALA A 250 6.21 -9.45 -5.91
N ILE A 251 7.48 -9.85 -6.05
CA ILE A 251 8.14 -10.02 -7.35
C ILE A 251 7.49 -11.18 -8.12
N ARG A 252 7.23 -12.31 -7.45
CA ARG A 252 6.61 -13.49 -8.06
C ARG A 252 5.22 -13.18 -8.60
N VAL A 253 4.38 -12.53 -7.80
CA VAL A 253 3.00 -12.18 -8.19
C VAL A 253 2.99 -11.08 -9.24
N ALA A 254 3.80 -10.04 -9.09
CA ALA A 254 3.91 -8.97 -10.09
C ALA A 254 4.35 -9.52 -11.45
N GLY A 255 5.38 -10.37 -11.47
CA GLY A 255 5.83 -11.03 -12.69
C GLY A 255 4.74 -11.89 -13.34
N SER A 256 3.98 -12.67 -12.54
CA SER A 256 2.85 -13.48 -13.07
C SER A 256 1.75 -12.62 -13.72
N LYS A 257 1.68 -11.34 -13.38
CA LYS A 257 0.76 -10.35 -13.97
C LYS A 257 1.40 -9.52 -15.08
N GLY A 258 2.57 -9.90 -15.52
CA GLY A 258 3.26 -9.30 -16.65
C GLY A 258 4.11 -8.08 -16.34
N VAL A 259 4.39 -7.80 -15.05
CA VAL A 259 5.43 -6.83 -14.67
C VAL A 259 6.78 -7.41 -15.05
N ASP A 260 7.54 -6.66 -15.84
CA ASP A 260 8.86 -7.07 -16.31
C ASP A 260 10.01 -6.22 -15.73
N GLU A 261 9.66 -5.18 -14.95
CA GLU A 261 10.66 -4.33 -14.28
C GLU A 261 10.14 -3.83 -12.92
N VAL A 262 10.97 -3.98 -11.87
CA VAL A 262 10.69 -3.49 -10.52
C VAL A 262 11.81 -2.56 -10.07
N VAL A 263 11.46 -1.36 -9.65
CA VAL A 263 12.42 -0.39 -9.08
C VAL A 263 12.16 -0.26 -7.59
N ILE A 264 13.20 -0.51 -6.80
CA ILE A 264 13.12 -0.61 -5.35
C ILE A 264 13.87 0.56 -4.72
N GLY A 265 13.21 1.26 -3.80
CA GLY A 265 13.82 2.19 -2.85
C GLY A 265 13.68 1.66 -1.44
N MET A 266 14.71 1.82 -0.62
CA MET A 266 14.61 1.37 0.77
C MET A 266 15.61 2.06 1.69
N ALA A 267 15.27 2.07 2.99
CA ALA A 267 16.17 2.45 4.07
C ALA A 267 17.30 1.42 4.27
N HIS A 268 18.13 1.64 5.29
CA HIS A 268 19.31 0.80 5.57
C HIS A 268 18.97 -0.58 6.12
N ARG A 269 17.93 -0.65 6.99
CA ARG A 269 17.59 -1.91 7.69
C ARG A 269 17.15 -3.00 6.73
N GLY A 270 17.87 -4.14 6.78
CA GLY A 270 17.62 -5.27 5.91
C GLY A 270 18.14 -5.11 4.47
N ARG A 271 18.79 -3.97 4.14
CA ARG A 271 19.25 -3.72 2.77
C ARG A 271 20.26 -4.76 2.29
N LEU A 272 21.21 -5.18 3.12
CA LEU A 272 22.16 -6.21 2.75
C LEU A 272 21.46 -7.56 2.52
N ASN A 273 20.43 -7.84 3.26
CA ASN A 273 19.61 -9.04 3.10
C ASN A 273 18.82 -9.01 1.78
N VAL A 274 18.20 -7.88 1.44
CA VAL A 274 17.50 -7.67 0.16
C VAL A 274 18.49 -7.79 -1.01
N LEU A 275 19.71 -7.22 -0.91
CA LEU A 275 20.74 -7.36 -1.93
C LEU A 275 21.08 -8.82 -2.23
N VAL A 276 21.23 -9.65 -1.18
CA VAL A 276 21.60 -11.06 -1.32
C VAL A 276 20.39 -11.92 -1.67
N ASN A 277 19.35 -11.92 -0.85
CA ASN A 277 18.26 -12.88 -0.93
C ASN A 277 17.12 -12.49 -1.89
N THR A 278 17.03 -11.21 -2.28
CA THR A 278 16.04 -10.76 -3.27
C THR A 278 16.66 -10.48 -4.63
N LEU A 279 17.74 -9.70 -4.69
CA LEU A 279 18.38 -9.34 -5.96
C LEU A 279 19.46 -10.35 -6.41
N GLY A 280 19.86 -11.28 -5.55
CA GLY A 280 20.83 -12.32 -5.90
C GLY A 280 22.27 -11.84 -6.00
N LYS A 281 22.66 -10.77 -5.29
CA LYS A 281 24.06 -10.38 -5.16
C LYS A 281 24.85 -11.50 -4.50
N ALA A 282 25.91 -11.97 -5.15
CA ALA A 282 26.71 -13.06 -4.60
C ALA A 282 27.26 -12.72 -3.21
N PRO A 283 27.14 -13.60 -2.20
CA PRO A 283 27.69 -13.39 -0.86
C PRO A 283 29.18 -13.07 -0.87
N SER A 284 29.94 -13.70 -1.77
CA SER A 284 31.37 -13.40 -1.94
C SER A 284 31.66 -11.93 -2.27
N MET A 285 30.81 -11.28 -3.08
CA MET A 285 30.93 -9.85 -3.36
C MET A 285 30.66 -8.99 -2.11
N LEU A 286 29.63 -9.36 -1.34
CA LEU A 286 29.30 -8.67 -0.09
C LEU A 286 30.42 -8.84 0.94
N PHE A 287 30.97 -10.05 1.07
CA PHE A 287 32.07 -10.32 2.00
C PHE A 287 33.34 -9.53 1.65
N ALA A 288 33.67 -9.40 0.36
CA ALA A 288 34.78 -8.56 -0.09
C ALA A 288 34.62 -7.08 0.30
N GLU A 289 33.36 -6.56 0.35
CA GLU A 289 33.08 -5.21 0.83
C GLU A 289 33.27 -5.08 2.36
N PHE A 290 32.93 -6.10 3.14
CA PHE A 290 33.20 -6.15 4.58
C PHE A 290 34.71 -6.22 4.89
N GLU A 291 35.45 -6.90 4.05
CA GLU A 291 36.89 -7.13 4.22
C GLU A 291 37.75 -6.00 3.59
N GLY A 292 37.11 -4.96 3.00
CA GLY A 292 37.82 -3.85 2.36
C GLY A 292 38.64 -4.25 1.14
N LYS A 293 38.37 -5.43 0.54
CA LYS A 293 39.09 -5.95 -0.62
C LYS A 293 38.62 -5.34 -1.94
N LYS A 294 37.50 -4.67 -1.96
CA LYS A 294 37.00 -3.93 -3.13
C LYS A 294 37.78 -2.62 -3.21
N LYS A 295 38.86 -2.61 -3.97
CA LYS A 295 39.56 -1.37 -4.30
C LYS A 295 38.69 -0.57 -5.25
N SER A 296 38.20 0.59 -4.81
CA SER A 296 37.77 1.62 -5.73
C SER A 296 39.01 2.43 -6.09
N ASP A 297 39.21 2.75 -7.35
CA ASP A 297 40.28 3.68 -7.79
C ASP A 297 39.96 5.12 -7.32
N LEU A 298 38.82 5.32 -6.67
CA LEU A 298 38.39 6.57 -6.09
C LEU A 298 38.83 6.63 -4.62
N SER A 299 39.41 7.75 -4.23
CA SER A 299 39.88 8.02 -2.86
C SER A 299 38.75 8.09 -1.81
N ALA A 300 37.51 8.20 -2.25
CA ALA A 300 36.30 8.19 -1.40
C ALA A 300 35.28 7.22 -1.96
N GLY A 301 34.96 6.16 -1.22
CA GLY A 301 33.87 5.22 -1.50
C GLY A 301 32.68 5.49 -0.56
N ASP A 302 31.49 5.14 -0.99
CA ASP A 302 30.31 5.14 -0.12
C ASP A 302 30.22 3.85 0.71
N VAL A 303 29.43 3.87 1.77
CA VAL A 303 29.26 2.73 2.67
C VAL A 303 28.43 1.62 2.01
N LYS A 304 28.69 0.37 2.37
CA LYS A 304 28.05 -0.81 1.77
C LYS A 304 26.52 -0.81 1.79
N TYR A 305 25.92 -0.20 2.80
CA TYR A 305 24.47 -0.12 2.95
C TYR A 305 23.81 1.07 2.22
N HIS A 306 24.56 1.84 1.44
CA HIS A 306 24.04 2.83 0.47
C HIS A 306 24.06 2.30 -0.97
N MET A 307 24.80 1.23 -1.23
CA MET A 307 25.01 0.71 -2.58
C MET A 307 23.72 0.19 -3.20
N GLY A 308 23.53 0.52 -4.48
CA GLY A 308 22.52 -0.06 -5.34
C GLY A 308 22.96 -1.36 -5.99
N PHE A 309 22.04 -2.02 -6.65
CA PHE A 309 22.28 -3.24 -7.42
C PHE A 309 21.15 -3.46 -8.43
N SER A 310 21.44 -4.13 -9.53
CA SER A 310 20.40 -4.60 -10.44
C SER A 310 20.71 -6.01 -10.94
N SER A 311 19.66 -6.75 -11.22
CA SER A 311 19.73 -8.13 -11.73
C SER A 311 18.46 -8.49 -12.48
N ASP A 312 18.55 -9.49 -13.34
CA ASP A 312 17.43 -10.10 -14.02
C ASP A 312 17.05 -11.41 -13.30
N VAL A 313 15.81 -11.53 -12.88
CA VAL A 313 15.34 -12.70 -12.12
C VAL A 313 14.23 -13.45 -12.85
N SER A 314 14.06 -14.73 -12.52
CA SER A 314 12.98 -15.55 -13.04
C SER A 314 11.71 -15.35 -12.24
N THR A 315 10.58 -15.15 -12.93
CA THR A 315 9.24 -15.13 -12.35
C THR A 315 8.32 -16.07 -13.12
N PRO A 316 7.15 -16.44 -12.58
CA PRO A 316 6.19 -17.28 -13.31
C PRO A 316 5.72 -16.66 -14.63
N GLY A 317 5.78 -15.35 -14.79
CA GLY A 317 5.40 -14.65 -16.03
C GLY A 317 6.57 -14.38 -16.98
N GLY A 318 7.78 -14.82 -16.62
CA GLY A 318 9.00 -14.61 -17.40
C GLY A 318 10.08 -13.80 -16.67
N PRO A 319 11.10 -13.33 -17.39
CA PRO A 319 12.15 -12.50 -16.83
C PRO A 319 11.61 -11.19 -16.25
N CYS A 320 12.16 -10.78 -15.12
CA CYS A 320 11.88 -9.48 -14.50
C CYS A 320 13.18 -8.80 -14.09
N HIS A 321 13.36 -7.55 -14.52
CA HIS A 321 14.53 -6.74 -14.14
C HIS A 321 14.28 -6.05 -12.79
N LEU A 322 15.15 -6.31 -11.82
CA LEU A 322 15.10 -5.67 -10.52
C LEU A 322 16.18 -4.60 -10.42
N THR A 323 15.82 -3.43 -9.94
CA THR A 323 16.76 -2.34 -9.66
C THR A 323 16.57 -1.84 -8.24
N LEU A 324 17.59 -1.97 -7.40
CA LEU A 324 17.66 -1.30 -6.10
C LEU A 324 18.40 0.02 -6.27
N ALA A 325 17.72 1.14 -6.06
CA ALA A 325 18.31 2.46 -6.16
C ALA A 325 19.40 2.67 -5.09
N PHE A 326 20.41 3.50 -5.37
CA PHE A 326 21.30 4.02 -4.34
C PHE A 326 20.49 4.86 -3.35
N ASN A 327 20.90 4.90 -2.10
CA ASN A 327 20.32 5.81 -1.12
C ASN A 327 21.40 6.52 -0.30
N PRO A 328 21.14 7.74 0.20
CA PRO A 328 22.01 8.43 1.15
C PRO A 328 21.63 8.05 2.60
N SER A 329 22.31 8.65 3.56
CA SER A 329 21.95 8.55 4.98
C SER A 329 20.63 9.24 5.35
N HIS A 330 20.12 10.14 4.51
CA HIS A 330 18.84 10.82 4.69
C HIS A 330 17.71 9.85 4.37
N LEU A 331 16.97 9.43 5.39
CA LEU A 331 15.88 8.47 5.24
C LEU A 331 14.75 9.06 4.38
N GLU A 332 14.10 8.20 3.60
CA GLU A 332 12.93 8.47 2.76
C GLU A 332 13.19 9.32 1.50
N ILE A 333 14.35 10.00 1.37
CA ILE A 333 14.62 10.87 0.22
C ILE A 333 14.78 10.09 -1.10
N VAL A 334 15.05 8.80 -1.05
CA VAL A 334 15.12 7.93 -2.22
C VAL A 334 13.75 7.67 -2.85
N ASN A 335 12.67 7.84 -2.09
CA ASN A 335 11.32 7.48 -2.54
C ASN A 335 10.89 8.25 -3.79
N PRO A 336 10.93 9.60 -3.84
CA PRO A 336 10.61 10.34 -5.06
C PRO A 336 11.59 10.07 -6.20
N VAL A 337 12.84 9.66 -5.90
CA VAL A 337 13.82 9.26 -6.93
C VAL A 337 13.37 7.96 -7.61
N VAL A 338 12.85 7.00 -6.83
CA VAL A 338 12.26 5.75 -7.37
C VAL A 338 11.06 6.07 -8.25
N GLU A 339 10.15 6.93 -7.79
CA GLU A 339 8.97 7.34 -8.57
C GLU A 339 9.37 7.99 -9.90
N GLY A 340 10.31 8.93 -9.89
CA GLY A 340 10.83 9.55 -11.11
C GLY A 340 11.52 8.56 -12.05
N SER A 341 12.27 7.60 -11.49
CA SER A 341 12.91 6.53 -12.24
C SER A 341 11.89 5.60 -12.91
N VAL A 342 10.84 5.21 -12.17
CA VAL A 342 9.71 4.41 -12.68
C VAL A 342 8.96 5.17 -13.77
N TYR A 343 8.63 6.43 -13.52
CA TYR A 343 7.92 7.26 -14.48
C TYR A 343 8.68 7.34 -15.83
N ALA A 344 10.00 7.56 -15.79
CA ALA A 344 10.82 7.59 -17.01
C ALA A 344 10.80 6.25 -17.76
N ARG A 345 10.83 5.13 -17.06
CA ARG A 345 10.74 3.79 -17.65
C ARG A 345 9.36 3.52 -18.24
N GLN A 346 8.31 3.96 -17.58
CA GLN A 346 6.93 3.84 -18.05
C GLN A 346 6.70 4.64 -19.31
N VAL A 347 7.19 5.89 -19.38
CA VAL A 347 7.08 6.74 -20.57
C VAL A 347 7.72 6.09 -21.80
N ARG A 348 8.86 5.41 -21.65
CA ARG A 348 9.50 4.67 -22.76
C ARG A 348 8.65 3.51 -23.28
N ARG A 349 7.77 2.93 -22.45
CA ARG A 349 6.88 1.81 -22.79
C ARG A 349 5.48 2.27 -23.29
N GLY A 350 5.18 3.57 -23.25
CA GLY A 350 3.89 4.10 -23.65
C GLY A 350 2.74 3.63 -22.74
N GLU A 351 1.61 3.28 -23.31
CA GLU A 351 0.37 2.95 -22.59
C GLU A 351 0.51 1.77 -21.63
N GLU A 352 1.34 0.77 -21.96
CA GLU A 352 1.56 -0.40 -21.10
C GLU A 352 2.47 -0.12 -19.90
N GLY A 353 3.18 1.02 -19.90
CA GLY A 353 4.23 1.31 -18.94
C GLY A 353 3.78 1.13 -17.48
N LYS A 354 2.61 1.63 -17.11
CA LYS A 354 2.06 1.52 -15.75
C LYS A 354 1.75 0.09 -15.31
N SER A 355 1.54 -0.82 -16.25
CA SER A 355 1.30 -2.24 -15.98
C SER A 355 2.59 -3.06 -15.96
N LYS A 356 3.65 -2.59 -16.63
CA LYS A 356 4.92 -3.29 -16.82
C LYS A 356 5.99 -2.92 -15.81
N VAL A 357 5.96 -1.68 -15.27
CA VAL A 357 6.97 -1.19 -14.32
C VAL A 357 6.34 -0.90 -12.97
N LEU A 358 6.85 -1.55 -11.92
CA LEU A 358 6.34 -1.46 -10.56
C LEU A 358 7.33 -0.71 -9.66
N PRO A 359 6.94 0.41 -9.02
CA PRO A 359 7.68 0.98 -7.91
C PRO A 359 7.41 0.18 -6.61
N VAL A 360 8.47 -0.09 -5.86
CA VAL A 360 8.41 -0.67 -4.51
C VAL A 360 9.23 0.19 -3.57
N VAL A 361 8.63 0.67 -2.50
CA VAL A 361 9.32 1.49 -1.49
C VAL A 361 9.21 0.82 -0.12
N ILE A 362 10.36 0.58 0.51
CA ILE A 362 10.45 -0.07 1.82
C ILE A 362 10.84 0.96 2.87
N HIS A 363 9.98 1.16 3.84
CA HIS A 363 10.05 2.18 4.88
C HIS A 363 10.40 1.62 6.25
N GLY A 364 10.94 2.46 7.13
CA GLY A 364 10.89 2.25 8.58
C GLY A 364 9.69 2.99 9.18
N ASP A 365 9.08 2.45 10.23
CA ASP A 365 7.84 2.95 10.82
C ASP A 365 7.91 4.41 11.31
N SER A 366 9.00 4.81 11.93
CA SER A 366 9.17 6.20 12.39
C SER A 366 9.51 7.15 11.26
N ALA A 367 10.32 6.72 10.30
CA ALA A 367 10.73 7.56 9.18
C ALA A 367 9.55 7.85 8.24
N VAL A 368 8.75 6.84 7.92
CA VAL A 368 7.59 7.02 7.03
C VAL A 368 6.60 8.03 7.56
N ALA A 369 6.32 7.99 8.86
CA ALA A 369 5.39 8.93 9.50
C ALA A 369 5.96 10.34 9.67
N GLY A 370 7.28 10.47 9.88
CA GLY A 370 7.91 11.72 10.32
C GLY A 370 8.61 12.53 9.22
N GLN A 371 8.85 11.98 8.05
CA GLN A 371 9.58 12.66 6.96
C GLN A 371 8.61 13.27 5.95
N GLY A 372 8.54 14.62 5.91
CA GLY A 372 7.61 15.37 5.05
C GLY A 372 7.68 15.06 3.55
N VAL A 373 8.81 14.54 3.07
CA VAL A 373 8.97 14.10 1.67
C VAL A 373 7.94 13.01 1.27
N ASN A 374 7.51 12.17 2.22
CA ASN A 374 6.50 11.14 1.96
C ASN A 374 5.12 11.76 1.73
N GLN A 375 4.70 12.72 2.58
CA GLN A 375 3.44 13.44 2.38
C GLN A 375 3.45 14.20 1.05
N GLU A 376 4.57 14.81 0.68
CA GLU A 376 4.70 15.50 -0.60
C GLU A 376 4.61 14.51 -1.78
N MET A 377 5.32 13.39 -1.72
CA MET A 377 5.25 12.34 -2.73
C MET A 377 3.82 11.79 -2.91
N LEU A 378 3.10 11.56 -1.80
CA LEU A 378 1.71 11.08 -1.84
C LEU A 378 0.75 12.10 -2.49
N ASN A 379 1.02 13.41 -2.36
CA ASN A 379 0.27 14.43 -3.11
C ASN A 379 0.45 14.31 -4.62
N PHE A 380 1.56 13.75 -5.10
CA PHE A 380 1.82 13.55 -6.53
C PHE A 380 1.33 12.21 -7.06
N ALA A 381 1.12 11.22 -6.20
CA ALA A 381 0.93 9.80 -6.54
C ALA A 381 -0.13 9.55 -7.62
N GLN A 382 -1.23 10.30 -7.62
CA GLN A 382 -2.33 10.13 -8.58
C GLN A 382 -2.51 11.32 -9.52
N THR A 383 -1.58 12.29 -9.51
CA THR A 383 -1.67 13.43 -10.42
C THR A 383 -1.27 13.05 -11.84
N ARG A 384 -1.81 13.78 -12.83
CA ARG A 384 -1.57 13.48 -14.26
C ARG A 384 -0.10 13.54 -14.66
N GLY A 385 0.66 14.46 -14.07
CA GLY A 385 2.06 14.70 -14.43
C GLY A 385 3.06 13.78 -13.76
N TYR A 386 2.68 13.11 -12.65
CA TYR A 386 3.62 12.36 -11.81
C TYR A 386 3.19 10.93 -11.50
N GLY A 387 1.90 10.61 -11.67
CA GLY A 387 1.35 9.32 -11.26
C GLY A 387 1.97 8.13 -12.00
N THR A 388 2.52 7.18 -11.25
CA THR A 388 3.18 5.95 -11.72
C THR A 388 2.24 4.74 -11.79
N GLY A 389 0.95 4.94 -11.56
CA GLY A 389 -0.02 3.83 -11.50
C GLY A 389 0.10 3.02 -10.21
N GLY A 390 0.46 3.69 -9.12
CA GLY A 390 0.51 3.15 -7.77
C GLY A 390 1.82 2.47 -7.39
N THR A 391 2.19 2.66 -6.15
CA THR A 391 3.41 2.14 -5.51
C THR A 391 3.03 1.07 -4.49
N LEU A 392 3.80 -0.02 -4.44
CA LEU A 392 3.76 -0.93 -3.31
C LEU A 392 4.65 -0.35 -2.20
N HIS A 393 4.03 0.08 -1.12
CA HIS A 393 4.72 0.51 0.09
C HIS A 393 4.80 -0.65 1.09
N ILE A 394 6.00 -0.99 1.54
CA ILE A 394 6.22 -2.00 2.58
C ILE A 394 6.82 -1.29 3.78
N VAL A 395 6.17 -1.36 4.93
CA VAL A 395 6.69 -0.79 6.18
C VAL A 395 7.27 -1.91 7.03
N VAL A 396 8.56 -1.84 7.33
CA VAL A 396 9.21 -2.69 8.33
C VAL A 396 8.98 -2.04 9.69
N ASN A 397 7.81 -2.34 10.27
CA ASN A 397 7.34 -1.73 11.51
C ASN A 397 7.90 -2.49 12.72
N ASN A 398 9.10 -2.12 13.11
CA ASN A 398 9.75 -2.74 14.26
C ASN A 398 9.38 -2.08 15.60
N GLN A 399 8.42 -1.18 15.60
CA GLN A 399 7.77 -0.58 16.76
C GLN A 399 8.72 0.24 17.65
N ILE A 400 9.80 0.76 17.05
CA ILE A 400 10.78 1.62 17.73
C ILE A 400 11.43 2.58 16.73
N GLY A 401 11.39 3.88 17.03
CA GLY A 401 12.07 4.92 16.29
C GLY A 401 13.38 5.31 16.96
N PHE A 402 14.52 4.88 16.41
CA PHE A 402 15.86 5.07 17.01
C PHE A 402 15.89 4.56 18.46
N THR A 403 15.62 5.40 19.45
CA THR A 403 15.55 5.07 20.90
C THR A 403 14.18 5.39 21.51
N THR A 404 13.16 5.67 20.73
CA THR A 404 11.80 5.96 21.20
C THR A 404 10.89 4.77 20.88
N SER A 405 10.33 4.13 21.90
CA SER A 405 9.50 2.92 21.79
C SER A 405 8.07 3.09 22.30
N ASP A 406 7.76 4.19 22.99
CA ASP A 406 6.41 4.50 23.43
C ASP A 406 5.68 5.33 22.36
N MET A 407 4.54 4.81 21.89
CA MET A 407 3.77 5.46 20.81
C MET A 407 3.30 6.86 21.19
N ARG A 408 3.08 7.14 22.48
CA ARG A 408 2.65 8.45 22.98
C ARG A 408 3.72 9.54 22.82
N ASP A 409 4.97 9.13 22.61
CA ASP A 409 6.12 10.05 22.57
C ASP A 409 6.55 10.39 21.14
N TYR A 410 6.03 9.69 20.09
CA TYR A 410 6.54 9.89 18.73
C TYR A 410 5.49 10.07 17.62
N ARG A 411 4.19 9.86 17.88
CA ARG A 411 3.14 10.19 16.91
C ARG A 411 1.78 10.37 17.56
N SER A 412 0.93 11.18 16.90
CA SER A 412 -0.45 11.43 17.35
C SER A 412 -1.43 10.33 16.88
N GLY A 413 -1.22 9.77 15.68
CA GLY A 413 -2.05 8.71 15.11
C GLY A 413 -1.78 7.33 15.69
N HIS A 414 -2.72 6.41 15.51
CA HIS A 414 -2.56 5.02 15.95
C HIS A 414 -1.50 4.27 15.15
N TYR A 415 -1.43 4.54 13.84
CA TYR A 415 -0.54 3.83 12.93
C TYR A 415 0.45 4.77 12.25
N CYS A 416 1.66 4.29 12.04
CA CYS A 416 2.66 5.02 11.25
C CYS A 416 2.21 5.21 9.79
N THR A 417 1.30 4.40 9.35
CA THR A 417 0.74 4.36 8.00
C THR A 417 -0.44 5.32 7.77
N ASP A 418 -0.86 6.08 8.78
CA ASP A 418 -2.00 7.01 8.64
C ASP A 418 -1.82 8.03 7.52
N ILE A 419 -0.59 8.38 7.16
CA ILE A 419 -0.29 9.31 6.05
C ILE A 419 -0.76 8.79 4.68
N PHE A 420 -0.81 7.48 4.46
CA PHE A 420 -1.22 6.89 3.18
C PHE A 420 -2.71 7.04 2.90
N LYS A 421 -3.50 7.38 3.92
CA LYS A 421 -4.91 7.72 3.77
C LYS A 421 -5.11 8.98 2.91
N MET A 422 -4.09 9.86 2.81
CA MET A 422 -4.09 11.01 1.91
C MET A 422 -4.19 10.62 0.43
N ALA A 423 -3.62 9.48 0.06
CA ALA A 423 -3.66 8.95 -1.30
C ALA A 423 -4.78 7.91 -1.52
N ASP A 424 -5.70 7.78 -0.56
CA ASP A 424 -6.82 6.82 -0.64
C ASP A 424 -6.34 5.36 -0.81
N ALA A 425 -5.15 5.04 -0.25
CA ALA A 425 -4.48 3.76 -0.39
C ALA A 425 -4.95 2.76 0.68
N PRO A 426 -5.35 1.53 0.35
CA PRO A 426 -5.64 0.51 1.36
C PRO A 426 -4.38 0.11 2.12
N ILE A 427 -4.53 -0.17 3.42
CA ILE A 427 -3.44 -0.52 4.31
C ILE A 427 -3.70 -1.90 4.90
N PHE A 428 -2.76 -2.82 4.68
CA PHE A 428 -2.74 -4.15 5.28
C PHE A 428 -1.71 -4.18 6.40
N HIS A 429 -2.16 -4.30 7.65
CA HIS A 429 -1.30 -4.57 8.79
C HIS A 429 -1.18 -6.07 8.97
N VAL A 430 0.00 -6.58 9.18
CA VAL A 430 0.22 -8.01 9.32
C VAL A 430 1.27 -8.33 10.38
N ASN A 431 0.99 -9.36 11.19
CA ASN A 431 1.96 -9.87 12.15
C ASN A 431 3.14 -10.52 11.41
N GLY A 432 4.35 -10.01 11.63
CA GLY A 432 5.56 -10.53 11.00
C GLY A 432 5.87 -11.99 11.33
N ASP A 433 5.36 -12.52 12.44
CA ASP A 433 5.51 -13.93 12.80
C ASP A 433 4.59 -14.90 12.06
N ASP A 434 3.67 -14.37 11.23
CA ASP A 434 2.82 -15.17 10.36
C ASP A 434 3.20 -14.96 8.87
N PRO A 435 4.21 -15.67 8.36
CA PRO A 435 4.67 -15.50 6.98
C PRO A 435 3.62 -15.92 5.94
N GLU A 436 2.66 -16.78 6.26
CA GLU A 436 1.56 -17.13 5.40
C GLU A 436 0.62 -15.92 5.21
N ALA A 437 0.31 -15.21 6.31
CA ALA A 437 -0.45 -13.97 6.25
C ALA A 437 0.31 -12.84 5.52
N VAL A 438 1.63 -12.72 5.76
CA VAL A 438 2.48 -11.74 5.03
C VAL A 438 2.44 -11.98 3.54
N ALA A 439 2.57 -13.23 3.09
CA ALA A 439 2.49 -13.58 1.67
C ALA A 439 1.09 -13.25 1.10
N LEU A 440 0.01 -13.59 1.82
CA LEU A 440 -1.36 -13.29 1.41
C LEU A 440 -1.59 -11.78 1.20
N VAL A 441 -1.25 -10.95 2.20
CA VAL A 441 -1.51 -9.52 2.09
C VAL A 441 -0.64 -8.85 1.02
N THR A 442 0.58 -9.37 0.81
CA THR A 442 1.44 -8.92 -0.28
C THR A 442 0.84 -9.27 -1.65
N GLN A 443 0.31 -10.47 -1.80
CA GLN A 443 -0.41 -10.88 -3.02
C GLN A 443 -1.60 -9.95 -3.28
N LEU A 444 -2.45 -9.72 -2.27
CA LEU A 444 -3.61 -8.84 -2.38
C LEU A 444 -3.20 -7.40 -2.72
N ALA A 445 -2.08 -6.92 -2.16
CA ALA A 445 -1.53 -5.60 -2.46
C ALA A 445 -1.11 -5.47 -3.93
N ILE A 446 -0.40 -6.44 -4.48
CA ILE A 446 -0.02 -6.45 -5.90
C ILE A 446 -1.27 -6.57 -6.79
N ASP A 447 -2.24 -7.40 -6.42
CA ASP A 447 -3.49 -7.55 -7.14
C ASP A 447 -4.26 -6.23 -7.20
N PHE A 448 -4.38 -5.53 -6.06
CA PHE A 448 -5.04 -4.22 -5.95
C PHE A 448 -4.33 -3.18 -6.83
N ARG A 449 -3.00 -3.07 -6.69
CA ARG A 449 -2.20 -2.11 -7.48
C ARG A 449 -2.34 -2.36 -8.98
N GLN A 450 -2.30 -3.62 -9.41
CA GLN A 450 -2.41 -3.95 -10.83
C GLN A 450 -3.82 -3.75 -11.39
N GLU A 451 -4.85 -3.89 -10.57
CA GLU A 451 -6.24 -3.64 -10.96
C GLU A 451 -6.55 -2.14 -11.03
N PHE A 452 -6.28 -1.42 -9.93
CA PHE A 452 -6.76 -0.05 -9.76
C PHE A 452 -5.71 1.02 -10.07
N LYS A 453 -4.44 0.64 -10.23
CA LYS A 453 -3.33 1.57 -10.50
C LYS A 453 -3.18 2.65 -9.41
N LYS A 454 -3.36 2.26 -8.16
CA LYS A 454 -3.25 3.07 -6.96
C LYS A 454 -2.20 2.53 -6.00
N ASP A 455 -1.74 3.39 -5.11
CA ASP A 455 -0.84 3.00 -4.02
C ASP A 455 -1.50 2.00 -3.09
N VAL A 456 -0.69 1.17 -2.46
CA VAL A 456 -1.11 0.15 -1.50
C VAL A 456 -0.02 -0.07 -0.47
N VAL A 457 -0.40 -0.34 0.76
CA VAL A 457 0.53 -0.47 1.88
C VAL A 457 0.46 -1.84 2.52
N VAL A 458 1.62 -2.43 2.77
CA VAL A 458 1.81 -3.63 3.61
C VAL A 458 2.66 -3.23 4.82
N ASP A 459 2.05 -3.17 5.99
CA ASP A 459 2.69 -2.84 7.26
C ASP A 459 3.03 -4.14 8.01
N ILE A 460 4.29 -4.56 7.94
CA ILE A 460 4.79 -5.77 8.60
C ILE A 460 5.17 -5.41 10.03
N VAL A 461 4.29 -5.67 10.97
CA VAL A 461 4.54 -5.44 12.39
C VAL A 461 5.50 -6.50 12.93
N CYS A 462 6.66 -6.08 13.34
CA CYS A 462 7.77 -6.94 13.72
C CYS A 462 8.54 -6.35 14.93
N PHE A 463 9.76 -6.75 15.15
CA PHE A 463 10.63 -6.16 16.16
C PHE A 463 12.06 -5.99 15.63
N ARG A 464 12.87 -5.24 16.34
CA ARG A 464 14.29 -5.03 16.06
C ARG A 464 15.11 -5.78 17.11
N LYS A 465 15.78 -6.86 16.73
CA LYS A 465 16.48 -7.73 17.67
C LYS A 465 17.74 -7.11 18.26
N LEU A 466 18.52 -6.40 17.44
CA LEU A 466 19.73 -5.68 17.87
C LEU A 466 19.41 -4.20 18.09
N GLY A 467 20.41 -3.38 18.44
CA GLY A 467 20.27 -1.94 18.56
C GLY A 467 19.89 -1.25 17.25
N HIS A 468 19.92 0.09 17.22
CA HIS A 468 19.72 0.84 15.97
C HIS A 468 20.73 0.40 14.92
N ASN A 469 21.96 0.17 15.34
CA ASN A 469 22.98 -0.55 14.60
C ASN A 469 23.72 -1.53 15.55
N GLU A 470 24.69 -2.27 15.03
CA GLU A 470 25.38 -3.35 15.76
C GLU A 470 26.35 -2.88 16.85
N GLN A 471 26.53 -1.56 16.98
CA GLN A 471 27.38 -0.96 18.04
C GLN A 471 26.55 -0.42 19.21
N ASP A 472 25.21 -0.37 19.07
CA ASP A 472 24.32 0.13 20.09
C ASP A 472 23.91 -0.96 21.07
N GLU A 473 23.82 -0.63 22.37
CA GLU A 473 23.29 -1.51 23.41
C GLU A 473 21.85 -1.09 23.80
N PRO A 474 20.83 -1.73 23.22
CA PRO A 474 19.45 -1.30 23.39
C PRO A 474 18.85 -1.57 24.78
N MET A 475 19.47 -2.45 25.57
CA MET A 475 19.05 -2.72 26.96
C MET A 475 19.19 -1.48 27.84
N VAL A 476 20.09 -0.56 27.49
CA VAL A 476 20.29 0.70 28.23
C VAL A 476 19.11 1.65 28.06
N THR A 477 18.52 1.69 26.86
CA THR A 477 17.45 2.65 26.51
C THR A 477 16.05 2.03 26.57
N GLN A 478 15.87 0.76 26.20
CA GLN A 478 14.58 0.06 26.16
C GLN A 478 14.62 -1.31 26.88
N PRO A 479 14.90 -1.36 28.19
CA PRO A 479 15.09 -2.63 28.90
C PRO A 479 13.85 -3.52 28.89
N LEU A 480 12.65 -2.95 29.01
CA LEU A 480 11.40 -3.72 29.05
C LEU A 480 11.10 -4.38 27.69
N MET A 481 11.28 -3.65 26.60
CA MET A 481 11.06 -4.18 25.26
C MET A 481 12.09 -5.28 24.94
N TYR A 482 13.36 -5.01 25.16
CA TYR A 482 14.42 -5.97 24.83
C TYR A 482 14.45 -7.20 25.74
N LYS A 483 13.93 -7.11 26.96
CA LYS A 483 13.68 -8.29 27.80
C LYS A 483 12.66 -9.25 27.17
N LYS A 484 11.60 -8.71 26.51
CA LYS A 484 10.65 -9.54 25.74
C LYS A 484 11.28 -10.08 24.45
N ILE A 485 12.03 -9.25 23.73
CA ILE A 485 12.74 -9.65 22.51
C ILE A 485 13.72 -10.79 22.79
N ALA A 486 14.45 -10.75 23.91
CA ALA A 486 15.38 -11.81 24.29
C ALA A 486 14.69 -13.16 24.55
N GLN A 487 13.40 -13.16 24.91
CA GLN A 487 12.60 -14.37 25.13
C GLN A 487 11.94 -14.88 23.84
N HIS A 488 11.93 -14.09 22.78
CA HIS A 488 11.30 -14.44 21.52
C HIS A 488 12.19 -15.41 20.72
N PRO A 489 11.66 -16.57 20.26
CA PRO A 489 12.48 -17.59 19.60
C PRO A 489 12.96 -17.20 18.20
N GLY A 490 12.38 -16.18 17.60
CA GLY A 490 12.57 -15.73 16.22
C GLY A 490 11.53 -16.29 15.27
N THR A 491 11.12 -15.47 14.30
CA THR A 491 10.04 -15.76 13.34
C THR A 491 10.26 -17.08 12.59
N ARG A 492 11.50 -17.33 12.09
CA ARG A 492 11.84 -18.58 11.41
C ARG A 492 11.56 -19.81 12.29
N LYS A 493 11.94 -19.74 13.58
CA LYS A 493 11.74 -20.86 14.51
C LYS A 493 10.24 -21.07 14.78
N VAL A 494 9.49 -20.00 15.05
CA VAL A 494 8.03 -20.06 15.25
C VAL A 494 7.36 -20.77 14.08
N TYR A 495 7.71 -20.38 12.85
CA TYR A 495 7.12 -20.96 11.66
C TYR A 495 7.64 -22.38 11.38
N GLY A 496 8.92 -22.65 11.58
CA GLY A 496 9.49 -23.99 11.45
C GLY A 496 8.81 -24.99 12.38
N ASP A 497 8.64 -24.64 13.66
CA ASP A 497 7.95 -25.47 14.66
C ASP A 497 6.48 -25.71 14.25
N LYS A 498 5.78 -24.71 13.70
CA LYS A 498 4.43 -24.85 13.14
C LYS A 498 4.40 -25.89 12.01
N LEU A 499 5.33 -25.83 11.05
CA LEU A 499 5.36 -26.75 9.91
C LEU A 499 5.69 -28.19 10.32
N VAL A 500 6.53 -28.37 11.36
CA VAL A 500 6.78 -29.69 11.95
C VAL A 500 5.51 -30.22 12.62
N ALA A 501 4.82 -29.39 13.40
CA ALA A 501 3.57 -29.78 14.06
C ALA A 501 2.46 -30.11 13.06
N GLU A 502 2.41 -29.44 11.91
CA GLU A 502 1.48 -29.72 10.79
C GLU A 502 1.90 -30.95 9.96
N GLY A 503 3.06 -31.56 10.23
CA GLY A 503 3.58 -32.69 9.44
C GLY A 503 4.08 -32.34 8.04
N VAL A 504 4.29 -31.05 7.76
CA VAL A 504 4.85 -30.56 6.49
C VAL A 504 6.34 -30.84 6.38
N LEU A 505 7.05 -30.82 7.51
CA LEU A 505 8.46 -31.12 7.63
C LEU A 505 8.74 -32.13 8.73
N PRO A 506 9.80 -32.96 8.60
CA PRO A 506 10.31 -33.76 9.70
C PRO A 506 10.94 -32.83 10.77
N VAL A 507 11.09 -33.33 11.99
CA VAL A 507 11.61 -32.56 13.15
C VAL A 507 12.96 -31.92 12.86
N GLU A 508 13.85 -32.65 12.19
CA GLU A 508 15.20 -32.16 11.80
C GLU A 508 15.21 -31.27 10.56
N GLY A 509 14.06 -31.11 9.88
CA GLY A 509 13.94 -30.38 8.62
C GLY A 509 14.42 -28.94 8.69
N PRO A 510 13.91 -28.13 9.64
CA PRO A 510 14.34 -26.72 9.76
C PRO A 510 15.85 -26.55 10.03
N ASP A 511 16.46 -27.42 10.84
CA ASP A 511 17.90 -27.35 11.14
C ASP A 511 18.74 -27.77 9.93
N LYS A 512 18.30 -28.74 9.13
CA LYS A 512 18.96 -29.10 7.87
C LYS A 512 18.97 -27.92 6.89
N MET A 513 17.87 -27.19 6.77
CA MET A 513 17.79 -26.00 5.90
C MET A 513 18.80 -24.91 6.32
N ILE A 514 18.98 -24.70 7.64
CA ILE A 514 19.99 -23.76 8.16
C ILE A 514 21.41 -24.22 7.79
N ALA A 515 21.70 -25.50 8.03
CA ALA A 515 23.03 -26.06 7.76
C ALA A 515 23.39 -25.95 6.28
N GLU A 516 22.46 -26.29 5.41
CA GLU A 516 22.63 -26.22 3.96
C GLU A 516 22.86 -24.78 3.48
N TYR A 517 22.04 -23.82 3.94
CA TYR A 517 22.22 -22.42 3.58
C TYR A 517 23.56 -21.86 4.06
N ARG A 518 23.99 -22.23 5.29
CA ARG A 518 25.28 -21.83 5.84
C ARG A 518 26.46 -22.39 5.03
N GLU A 519 26.38 -23.65 4.60
CA GLU A 519 27.42 -24.26 3.75
C GLU A 519 27.62 -23.46 2.44
N HIS A 520 26.53 -22.99 1.82
CA HIS A 520 26.61 -22.14 0.64
C HIS A 520 27.23 -20.77 0.96
N LEU A 521 26.89 -20.16 2.08
CA LEU A 521 27.53 -18.90 2.52
C LEU A 521 29.04 -19.07 2.73
N ASP A 522 29.48 -20.20 3.31
CA ASP A 522 30.90 -20.48 3.50
C ASP A 522 31.65 -20.59 2.17
N LYS A 523 30.97 -21.02 1.11
CA LYS A 523 31.51 -21.03 -0.28
C LYS A 523 31.38 -19.67 -0.97
N GLY A 524 30.69 -18.69 -0.36
CA GLY A 524 30.39 -17.38 -0.97
C GLY A 524 29.32 -17.44 -2.06
N GLU A 525 28.46 -18.45 -2.03
CA GLU A 525 27.43 -18.76 -3.02
C GLU A 525 26.02 -18.56 -2.46
N LEU A 526 25.03 -18.47 -3.36
CA LEU A 526 23.62 -18.45 -3.03
C LEU A 526 23.03 -19.85 -3.17
N LEU A 527 22.35 -20.36 -2.13
CA LEU A 527 21.55 -21.59 -2.24
C LEU A 527 20.33 -21.39 -3.14
N TYR A 528 19.62 -20.27 -2.96
CA TYR A 528 18.42 -19.92 -3.72
C TYR A 528 18.74 -18.72 -4.63
N ASN A 529 19.40 -18.98 -5.77
CA ASN A 529 19.77 -17.92 -6.70
C ASN A 529 18.60 -17.59 -7.64
N PRO A 530 17.98 -16.40 -7.55
CA PRO A 530 16.89 -16.02 -8.43
C PRO A 530 17.38 -15.52 -9.79
N VAL A 531 18.68 -15.25 -9.95
CA VAL A 531 19.27 -14.57 -11.11
C VAL A 531 19.28 -15.48 -12.33
N LEU A 532 18.84 -14.95 -13.46
CA LEU A 532 18.88 -15.60 -14.78
C LEU A 532 20.26 -15.47 -15.38
N ALA A 533 20.99 -16.58 -15.41
CA ALA A 533 22.31 -16.60 -16.03
C ALA A 533 22.23 -16.34 -17.54
N GLY A 534 23.06 -15.42 -18.04
CA GLY A 534 23.15 -15.12 -19.46
C GLY A 534 21.99 -14.32 -20.06
N TYR A 535 20.97 -13.99 -19.30
CA TYR A 535 19.92 -13.09 -19.73
C TYR A 535 20.34 -11.62 -19.54
N LYS A 536 19.96 -10.76 -20.48
CA LYS A 536 20.12 -9.32 -20.38
C LYS A 536 18.82 -8.66 -20.79
N HIS A 537 18.23 -7.91 -19.87
CA HIS A 537 16.99 -7.20 -20.14
C HIS A 537 17.16 -6.21 -21.32
N PRO A 538 16.21 -6.10 -22.27
CA PRO A 538 16.35 -5.23 -23.45
C PRO A 538 16.64 -3.76 -23.14
N ASN A 539 16.18 -3.27 -21.99
CA ASN A 539 16.37 -1.89 -21.56
C ASN A 539 17.60 -1.67 -20.66
N THR A 540 18.45 -2.70 -20.50
CA THR A 540 19.70 -2.57 -19.73
C THR A 540 20.65 -1.62 -20.45
N ILE A 541 21.15 -0.61 -19.71
CA ILE A 541 22.14 0.34 -20.24
C ILE A 541 23.53 -0.25 -20.07
N ASP A 542 24.31 -0.24 -21.16
CA ASP A 542 25.71 -0.60 -21.11
C ASP A 542 26.53 0.59 -20.58
N TRP A 543 27.05 0.45 -19.37
CA TRP A 543 27.91 1.45 -18.72
C TRP A 543 29.37 1.32 -19.09
N THR A 544 29.79 0.24 -19.77
CA THR A 544 31.17 -0.02 -20.12
C THR A 544 31.88 1.16 -20.81
N PRO A 545 31.25 1.86 -21.78
CA PRO A 545 31.88 3.02 -22.42
C PRO A 545 32.20 4.18 -21.48
N PHE A 546 31.48 4.28 -20.36
CA PHE A 546 31.61 5.36 -19.36
C PHE A 546 32.61 5.01 -18.25
N LEU A 547 33.04 3.75 -18.16
CA LEU A 547 33.98 3.26 -17.13
C LEU A 547 35.43 3.19 -17.62
N THR A 548 35.69 3.52 -18.89
CA THR A 548 36.98 3.37 -19.52
C THR A 548 37.97 4.52 -19.23
N LYS A 549 37.47 5.65 -18.70
CA LYS A 549 38.27 6.84 -18.40
C LYS A 549 38.50 7.00 -16.90
N GLY A 550 39.75 7.36 -16.54
CA GLY A 550 40.06 7.69 -15.15
C GLY A 550 39.41 9.01 -14.72
N TYR A 551 39.09 9.14 -13.42
CA TYR A 551 38.46 10.34 -12.85
C TYR A 551 39.25 11.65 -13.06
N ILE A 552 40.55 11.54 -13.21
CA ILE A 552 41.47 12.68 -13.40
C ILE A 552 41.74 12.99 -14.89
N GLU A 553 41.21 12.22 -15.82
CA GLU A 553 41.36 12.47 -17.25
C GLU A 553 40.52 13.67 -17.69
N ASN A 554 41.12 14.55 -18.50
CA ASN A 554 40.39 15.67 -19.08
C ASN A 554 39.31 15.16 -20.02
N CYS A 555 38.11 15.66 -19.83
CA CYS A 555 36.99 15.44 -20.72
C CYS A 555 36.72 16.73 -21.50
N ASP A 556 36.66 16.65 -22.82
CA ASP A 556 36.21 17.76 -23.64
C ASP A 556 34.69 17.95 -23.46
N THR A 557 34.31 19.05 -22.79
CA THR A 557 32.94 19.45 -22.56
C THR A 557 32.45 20.57 -23.47
N THR A 558 33.26 20.90 -24.53
CA THR A 558 32.87 21.94 -25.50
C THR A 558 31.68 21.49 -26.33
N VAL A 559 30.83 22.43 -26.64
CA VAL A 559 29.65 22.23 -27.50
C VAL A 559 29.83 23.15 -28.71
N PRO A 560 29.72 22.64 -29.96
CA PRO A 560 29.80 23.46 -31.16
C PRO A 560 28.80 24.63 -31.11
N VAL A 561 29.21 25.81 -31.61
CA VAL A 561 28.37 27.01 -31.58
C VAL A 561 27.08 26.81 -32.37
N GLU A 562 27.13 26.06 -33.45
CA GLU A 562 25.98 25.72 -34.30
C GLU A 562 24.94 24.92 -33.49
N GLU A 563 25.39 24.02 -32.65
CA GLU A 563 24.48 23.25 -31.78
C GLU A 563 23.85 24.14 -30.68
N LEU A 564 24.62 25.02 -30.07
CA LEU A 564 24.09 26.01 -29.12
C LEU A 564 23.05 26.93 -29.79
N GLN A 565 23.32 27.37 -31.02
CA GLN A 565 22.37 28.17 -31.80
C GLN A 565 21.09 27.38 -32.12
N ARG A 566 21.24 26.12 -32.53
CA ARG A 566 20.11 25.22 -32.80
C ARG A 566 19.23 25.05 -31.58
N LEU A 567 19.84 24.78 -30.41
CA LEU A 567 19.13 24.62 -29.13
C LEU A 567 18.47 25.92 -28.69
N SER A 568 19.18 27.07 -28.82
CA SER A 568 18.63 28.39 -28.50
C SER A 568 17.42 28.70 -29.39
N LYS A 569 17.52 28.47 -30.70
CA LYS A 569 16.39 28.63 -31.62
C LYS A 569 15.21 27.73 -31.22
N ARG A 570 15.47 26.48 -30.87
CA ARG A 570 14.42 25.53 -30.44
C ARG A 570 13.70 26.02 -29.18
N LEU A 571 14.44 26.54 -28.20
CA LEU A 571 13.89 27.07 -26.95
C LEU A 571 13.05 28.35 -27.12
N THR A 572 13.40 29.18 -28.12
CA THR A 572 12.79 30.48 -28.34
C THR A 572 11.75 30.49 -29.45
N THR A 573 11.58 29.39 -30.20
CA THR A 573 10.61 29.29 -31.28
C THR A 573 9.35 28.59 -30.77
N PHE A 574 8.21 29.27 -30.94
CA PHE A 574 6.90 28.69 -30.61
C PHE A 574 6.36 27.89 -31.81
N PRO A 575 5.65 26.79 -31.55
CA PRO A 575 4.99 26.04 -32.61
C PRO A 575 3.98 26.91 -33.38
N ASP A 576 3.80 26.61 -34.66
CA ASP A 576 2.79 27.29 -35.51
C ASP A 576 1.41 27.13 -34.87
N GLY A 577 0.64 28.21 -34.87
CA GLY A 577 -0.69 28.27 -34.28
C GLY A 577 -0.71 28.47 -32.74
N TYR A 578 0.46 28.54 -32.07
CA TYR A 578 0.51 28.83 -30.65
C TYR A 578 0.33 30.32 -30.37
N THR A 579 -0.73 30.68 -29.63
CA THR A 579 -1.02 32.06 -29.24
C THR A 579 -0.49 32.37 -27.86
N LEU A 580 0.53 33.21 -27.77
CA LEU A 580 1.07 33.69 -26.50
C LEU A 580 0.14 34.72 -25.86
N HIS A 581 -0.05 34.57 -24.56
CA HIS A 581 -0.69 35.62 -23.76
C HIS A 581 0.13 36.92 -23.84
N SER A 582 -0.53 38.07 -23.95
CA SER A 582 0.11 39.38 -24.19
C SER A 582 1.20 39.74 -23.14
N ARG A 583 1.06 39.31 -21.90
CA ARG A 583 2.08 39.51 -20.84
C ARG A 583 3.33 38.62 -21.01
N VAL A 584 3.21 37.49 -21.67
CA VAL A 584 4.33 36.57 -21.93
C VAL A 584 5.08 36.98 -23.20
N LYS A 585 4.40 37.67 -24.13
CA LYS A 585 4.97 38.15 -25.39
C LYS A 585 5.92 39.35 -25.19
N LYS A 586 5.87 40.03 -24.04
CA LYS A 586 6.80 41.09 -23.64
C LYS A 586 8.11 40.55 -23.11
#